data_7ba949a848995322555f342c9942bf1b
#
_entry.id   7ba949a848995322555f342c9942bf1b
#
_cell.length_a   1.000
_cell.length_b   1.000
_cell.length_c   1.000
_cell.angle_alpha   90.00
_cell.angle_beta   90.00
_cell.angle_gamma   90.00
#
_symmetry.space_group_name_H-M   'P 1'
#
loop_
_entity.id
_entity.type
_entity.pdbx_description
1 polymer ?
#
loop_
_entity_poly.entity_id
_entity_poly.type
_entity_poly.pdbx_seq_one_letter_code
_entity_poly.pdbx_strand_id
1 'polypeptide(L)'
;DEELTFVAMPPSLLQFLSPYFDEIHVPKLKYLIVTAEAANADLLQRFRACAPNAEFVNLYGPTEATIYCTAYRIPPEGCKQHNGMIAIGHPFTGIDTMIMDEKGIPVQTGEQGELWVSGEQVMRGYWQDEEKSRQVFARFNGKKYYKTGDLCSIDPDGDIIYRGRKDYQVKVQGFRVELSEIEYRTKKFFPNETNAVVVPKKEDDGGCQLHLFVGTTPHERDALLHYLKEHLPVYMIPTAIHFLEEFPLNTSGKIDRKALTTLI
;
A
#
# COMPACT_ATOMS: atom_id res chain seq x y z
N ASP A 1 29.84 -9.69 -10.96
CA ASP A 1 30.20 -8.53 -11.83
C ASP A 1 29.29 -8.45 -13.06
N GLU A 2 27.97 -8.61 -12.84
CA GLU A 2 27.02 -8.49 -13.93
C GLU A 2 26.71 -7.01 -14.19
N GLU A 3 26.71 -6.62 -15.46
CA GLU A 3 26.44 -5.24 -15.88
C GLU A 3 24.94 -4.99 -15.90
N LEU A 4 24.33 -4.70 -14.76
CA LEU A 4 22.93 -4.38 -14.65
C LEU A 4 22.60 -3.10 -15.41
N THR A 5 21.61 -3.16 -16.28
CA THR A 5 21.10 -2.00 -17.03
C THR A 5 19.67 -1.62 -16.63
N PHE A 6 18.93 -2.54 -16.03
CA PHE A 6 17.54 -2.35 -15.60
C PHE A 6 17.29 -3.11 -14.31
N VAL A 7 16.67 -2.44 -13.35
CA VAL A 7 16.25 -3.04 -12.07
C VAL A 7 14.84 -2.57 -11.74
N ALA A 8 13.97 -3.50 -11.36
CA ALA A 8 12.67 -3.20 -10.77
C ALA A 8 12.55 -3.88 -9.40
N MET A 9 12.21 -3.11 -8.38
CA MET A 9 12.10 -3.63 -7.01
C MET A 9 11.13 -2.82 -6.15
N PRO A 10 10.56 -3.42 -5.09
CA PRO A 10 9.81 -2.68 -4.10
C PRO A 10 10.75 -1.83 -3.22
N PRO A 11 10.28 -0.67 -2.72
CA PRO A 11 11.02 0.17 -1.78
C PRO A 11 11.55 -0.55 -0.55
N SER A 12 10.83 -1.53 -0.01
CA SER A 12 11.28 -2.34 1.12
C SER A 12 12.56 -3.14 0.83
N LEU A 13 12.73 -3.65 -0.39
CA LEU A 13 13.98 -4.31 -0.79
C LEU A 13 15.12 -3.30 -0.90
N LEU A 14 14.86 -2.12 -1.45
CA LEU A 14 15.85 -1.05 -1.52
C LEU A 14 16.26 -0.60 -0.11
N GLN A 15 15.32 -0.50 0.81
CA GLN A 15 15.58 -0.20 2.23
C GLN A 15 16.45 -1.28 2.89
N PHE A 16 16.17 -2.57 2.63
CA PHE A 16 17.00 -3.68 3.12
C PHE A 16 18.45 -3.58 2.64
N LEU A 17 18.68 -3.07 1.43
CA LEU A 17 20.01 -2.84 0.87
C LEU A 17 20.68 -1.56 1.39
N SER A 18 19.95 -0.69 2.06
CA SER A 18 20.45 0.65 2.43
C SER A 18 21.72 0.67 3.31
N PRO A 19 22.00 -0.30 4.20
CA PRO A 19 23.25 -0.35 4.94
C PRO A 19 24.50 -0.59 4.06
N TYR A 20 24.27 -1.09 2.83
CA TYR A 20 25.33 -1.45 1.87
C TYR A 20 25.46 -0.44 0.72
N PHE A 21 24.81 0.71 0.77
CA PHE A 21 24.83 1.68 -0.33
C PHE A 21 26.23 2.20 -0.64
N ASP A 22 27.12 2.28 0.35
CA ASP A 22 28.53 2.68 0.14
C ASP A 22 29.34 1.60 -0.61
N GLU A 23 28.86 0.36 -0.65
CA GLU A 23 29.49 -0.76 -1.34
C GLU A 23 28.87 -1.04 -2.71
N ILE A 24 27.65 -0.52 -2.94
CA ILE A 24 26.92 -0.72 -4.20
C ILE A 24 27.33 0.34 -5.21
N HIS A 25 27.86 -0.10 -6.35
CA HIS A 25 28.19 0.78 -7.46
C HIS A 25 27.75 0.18 -8.79
N VAL A 26 26.68 0.74 -9.39
CA VAL A 26 26.04 0.24 -10.62
C VAL A 26 25.98 1.34 -11.70
N PRO A 27 27.14 1.81 -12.22
CA PRO A 27 27.21 2.96 -13.12
C PRO A 27 26.59 2.72 -14.49
N LYS A 28 26.37 1.44 -14.87
CA LYS A 28 25.72 1.06 -16.14
C LYS A 28 24.20 0.92 -16.03
N LEU A 29 23.65 1.04 -14.81
CA LEU A 29 22.20 1.04 -14.61
C LEU A 29 21.60 2.23 -15.37
N LYS A 30 20.63 1.95 -16.23
CA LYS A 30 19.88 2.94 -17.00
C LYS A 30 18.54 3.29 -16.34
N TYR A 31 17.88 2.28 -15.76
CA TYR A 31 16.58 2.46 -15.14
C TYR A 31 16.50 1.75 -13.79
N LEU A 32 16.12 2.49 -12.76
CA LEU A 32 15.62 1.95 -11.51
C LEU A 32 14.12 2.17 -11.44
N ILE A 33 13.36 1.09 -11.44
CA ILE A 33 11.92 1.12 -11.23
C ILE A 33 11.62 0.79 -9.77
N VAL A 34 10.95 1.71 -9.07
CA VAL A 34 10.37 1.41 -7.76
C VAL A 34 8.87 1.25 -7.91
N THR A 35 8.31 0.24 -7.25
CA THR A 35 6.92 -0.14 -7.44
C THR A 35 6.40 -0.99 -6.28
N ALA A 36 5.12 -1.33 -6.33
CA ALA A 36 4.41 -2.19 -5.38
C ALA A 36 4.17 -1.58 -3.99
N GLU A 37 4.96 -0.62 -3.55
CA GLU A 37 4.83 0.07 -2.26
C GLU A 37 4.94 1.59 -2.47
N ALA A 38 4.55 2.37 -1.44
CA ALA A 38 4.78 3.80 -1.47
C ALA A 38 6.29 4.10 -1.32
N ALA A 39 6.88 4.74 -2.33
CA ALA A 39 8.30 5.01 -2.36
C ALA A 39 8.66 6.22 -1.49
N ASN A 40 9.71 6.06 -0.66
CA ASN A 40 10.23 7.14 0.18
C ASN A 40 11.28 7.97 -0.58
N ALA A 41 11.14 9.30 -0.53
CA ALA A 41 12.00 10.22 -1.25
C ALA A 41 13.47 10.18 -0.77
N ASP A 42 13.69 10.15 0.55
CA ASP A 42 15.04 10.17 1.13
C ASP A 42 15.80 8.88 0.81
N LEU A 43 15.12 7.74 0.82
CA LEU A 43 15.72 6.46 0.46
C LEU A 43 16.24 6.48 -0.98
N LEU A 44 15.44 6.97 -1.92
CA LEU A 44 15.82 7.04 -3.32
C LEU A 44 16.93 8.07 -3.56
N GLN A 45 16.90 9.20 -2.86
CA GLN A 45 17.96 10.19 -2.94
C GLN A 45 19.31 9.63 -2.48
N ARG A 46 19.32 8.84 -1.42
CA ARG A 46 20.53 8.14 -0.95
C ARG A 46 21.04 7.12 -1.99
N PHE A 47 20.17 6.37 -2.63
CA PHE A 47 20.55 5.38 -3.64
C PHE A 47 21.10 6.00 -4.93
N ARG A 48 20.85 7.30 -5.21
CA ARG A 48 21.40 7.95 -6.41
C ARG A 48 22.92 7.88 -6.50
N ALA A 49 23.62 7.90 -5.38
CA ALA A 49 25.08 7.76 -5.37
C ALA A 49 25.54 6.38 -5.90
N CYS A 50 24.74 5.34 -5.69
CA CYS A 50 25.02 3.99 -6.18
C CYS A 50 24.82 3.86 -7.71
N ALA A 51 23.90 4.64 -8.28
CA ALA A 51 23.47 4.56 -9.68
C ALA A 51 23.40 5.95 -10.32
N PRO A 52 24.53 6.66 -10.50
CA PRO A 52 24.57 8.08 -10.86
C PRO A 52 23.99 8.37 -12.26
N ASN A 53 23.97 7.39 -13.15
CA ASN A 53 23.50 7.54 -14.53
C ASN A 53 22.07 7.03 -14.75
N ALA A 54 21.43 6.48 -13.71
CA ALA A 54 20.13 5.84 -13.85
C ALA A 54 18.98 6.87 -13.79
N GLU A 55 17.99 6.67 -14.65
CA GLU A 55 16.69 7.28 -14.52
C GLU A 55 15.87 6.51 -13.47
N PHE A 56 15.31 7.22 -12.50
CA PHE A 56 14.48 6.64 -11.45
C PHE A 56 13.02 6.87 -11.79
N VAL A 57 12.21 5.81 -11.75
CA VAL A 57 10.78 5.87 -12.08
C VAL A 57 9.98 5.19 -10.98
N ASN A 58 8.97 5.88 -10.46
CA ASN A 58 7.97 5.28 -9.58
C ASN A 58 6.78 4.82 -10.43
N LEU A 59 6.53 3.51 -10.46
CA LEU A 59 5.38 2.92 -11.14
C LEU A 59 4.31 2.53 -10.12
N TYR A 60 3.08 2.94 -10.39
CA TYR A 60 1.93 2.62 -9.56
C TYR A 60 0.85 1.92 -10.36
N GLY A 61 0.16 0.99 -9.71
CA GLY A 61 -1.07 0.37 -10.16
C GLY A 61 -1.48 -0.79 -9.27
N PRO A 62 -2.78 -1.03 -9.14
CA PRO A 62 -3.34 -2.22 -8.50
C PRO A 62 -3.33 -3.41 -9.47
N THR A 63 -3.43 -4.63 -8.95
CA THR A 63 -3.58 -5.85 -9.75
C THR A 63 -4.77 -5.77 -10.70
N GLU A 64 -5.84 -5.13 -10.26
CA GLU A 64 -7.09 -4.92 -11.00
C GLU A 64 -6.95 -4.00 -12.23
N ALA A 65 -5.83 -3.24 -12.31
CA ALA A 65 -5.43 -2.44 -13.47
C ALA A 65 -4.17 -3.00 -14.16
N THR A 66 -3.92 -4.28 -14.06
CA THR A 66 -2.80 -5.01 -14.71
C THR A 66 -1.44 -4.41 -14.36
N ILE A 67 -1.11 -4.42 -13.08
CA ILE A 67 0.16 -4.07 -12.44
C ILE A 67 0.47 -2.57 -12.43
N TYR A 68 0.56 -1.90 -13.57
CA TYR A 68 0.96 -0.49 -13.66
C TYR A 68 -0.03 0.31 -14.49
N CYS A 69 -0.47 1.43 -13.96
CA CYS A 69 -1.37 2.34 -14.68
C CYS A 69 -0.88 3.79 -14.69
N THR A 70 0.06 4.17 -13.80
CA THR A 70 0.69 5.49 -13.81
C THR A 70 2.19 5.40 -13.61
N ALA A 71 2.92 6.45 -14.02
CA ALA A 71 4.36 6.59 -13.86
C ALA A 71 4.75 8.00 -13.43
N TYR A 72 5.69 8.10 -12.50
CA TYR A 72 6.37 9.33 -12.15
C TYR A 72 7.87 9.19 -12.38
N ARG A 73 8.41 9.98 -13.31
CA ARG A 73 9.86 10.11 -13.50
C ARG A 73 10.40 11.00 -12.41
N ILE A 74 11.31 10.47 -11.59
CA ILE A 74 11.82 11.15 -10.40
C ILE A 74 13.00 12.02 -10.80
N PRO A 75 12.86 13.37 -10.75
CA PRO A 75 13.96 14.27 -11.12
C PRO A 75 15.18 14.08 -10.21
N PRO A 76 16.41 14.35 -10.71
CA PRO A 76 17.63 14.27 -9.89
C PRO A 76 17.64 15.26 -8.72
N GLU A 77 17.08 16.44 -8.92
CA GLU A 77 17.12 17.57 -7.98
C GLU A 77 16.05 17.52 -6.88
N GLY A 78 15.26 16.48 -6.88
CA GLY A 78 14.16 16.32 -5.92
C GLY A 78 12.91 15.76 -6.57
N CYS A 79 11.87 15.55 -5.79
CA CYS A 79 10.64 14.94 -6.28
C CYS A 79 9.41 15.56 -5.62
N LYS A 80 8.28 15.51 -6.32
CA LYS A 80 6.97 15.79 -5.73
C LYS A 80 6.61 14.69 -4.76
N GLN A 81 6.17 15.07 -3.57
CA GLN A 81 5.89 14.12 -2.51
C GLN A 81 4.82 14.65 -1.55
N HIS A 82 4.27 13.73 -0.77
CA HIS A 82 3.42 14.04 0.37
C HIS A 82 3.81 13.15 1.56
N ASN A 83 4.14 13.76 2.72
CA ASN A 83 4.61 13.04 3.90
C ASN A 83 5.75 12.04 3.58
N GLY A 84 6.72 12.45 2.78
CA GLY A 84 7.85 11.60 2.34
C GLY A 84 7.53 10.62 1.22
N MET A 85 6.26 10.40 0.86
CA MET A 85 5.87 9.48 -0.21
C MET A 85 5.87 10.18 -1.56
N ILE A 86 6.59 9.62 -2.52
CA ILE A 86 6.75 10.18 -3.87
C ILE A 86 5.44 10.13 -4.64
N ALA A 87 5.20 11.13 -5.51
CA ALA A 87 4.11 11.15 -6.47
C ALA A 87 4.05 9.85 -7.31
N ILE A 88 2.86 9.49 -7.75
CA ILE A 88 2.63 8.38 -8.67
C ILE A 88 2.47 8.84 -10.12
N GLY A 89 2.56 10.14 -10.36
CA GLY A 89 2.70 10.78 -11.67
C GLY A 89 1.46 10.74 -12.54
N HIS A 90 1.68 10.47 -13.84
CA HIS A 90 0.64 10.53 -14.87
C HIS A 90 0.19 9.14 -15.31
N PRO A 91 -1.08 8.99 -15.77
CA PRO A 91 -1.55 7.75 -16.37
C PRO A 91 -0.82 7.43 -17.69
N PHE A 92 -0.68 6.15 -17.99
CA PHE A 92 -0.19 5.70 -19.29
C PHE A 92 -1.18 6.04 -20.41
N THR A 93 -0.69 6.11 -21.62
CA THR A 93 -1.55 6.27 -22.81
C THR A 93 -2.62 5.18 -22.86
N GLY A 94 -3.88 5.59 -23.01
CA GLY A 94 -5.04 4.70 -22.99
C GLY A 94 -5.62 4.41 -21.62
N ILE A 95 -5.00 4.92 -20.55
CA ILE A 95 -5.53 4.89 -19.19
C ILE A 95 -6.12 6.26 -18.85
N ASP A 96 -7.30 6.24 -18.27
CA ASP A 96 -8.01 7.41 -17.78
C ASP A 96 -8.09 7.35 -16.24
N THR A 97 -7.76 8.44 -15.59
CA THR A 97 -7.76 8.54 -14.12
C THR A 97 -8.60 9.71 -13.66
N MET A 98 -9.31 9.54 -12.56
CA MET A 98 -10.10 10.58 -11.92
C MET A 98 -9.93 10.50 -10.40
N ILE A 99 -9.92 11.65 -9.74
CA ILE A 99 -10.01 11.73 -8.29
C ILE A 99 -11.44 12.10 -7.92
N MET A 100 -12.11 11.24 -7.15
CA MET A 100 -13.52 11.34 -6.86
C MET A 100 -13.77 11.51 -5.36
N ASP A 101 -14.73 12.35 -5.01
CA ASP A 101 -15.22 12.47 -3.64
C ASP A 101 -16.08 11.26 -3.23
N GLU A 102 -16.58 11.26 -2.00
CA GLU A 102 -17.43 10.19 -1.47
C GLU A 102 -18.80 10.08 -2.18
N LYS A 103 -19.23 11.13 -2.87
CA LYS A 103 -20.48 11.17 -3.65
C LYS A 103 -20.28 10.74 -5.10
N GLY A 104 -19.03 10.46 -5.51
CA GLY A 104 -18.68 10.13 -6.89
C GLY A 104 -18.63 11.35 -7.81
N ILE A 105 -18.30 12.52 -7.28
CA ILE A 105 -18.11 13.78 -8.02
C ILE A 105 -16.60 14.02 -8.14
N PRO A 106 -16.09 14.39 -9.34
CA PRO A 106 -14.68 14.75 -9.50
C PRO A 106 -14.30 15.93 -8.60
N VAL A 107 -13.21 15.80 -7.88
CA VAL A 107 -12.67 16.88 -7.03
C VAL A 107 -11.86 17.88 -7.86
N GLN A 108 -11.62 19.06 -7.30
CA GLN A 108 -10.77 20.07 -7.93
C GLN A 108 -9.28 19.75 -7.72
N THR A 109 -8.42 20.39 -8.54
CA THR A 109 -6.96 20.32 -8.39
C THR A 109 -6.54 20.68 -6.97
N GLY A 110 -5.71 19.82 -6.35
CA GLY A 110 -5.26 19.96 -4.98
C GLY A 110 -6.16 19.32 -3.93
N GLU A 111 -7.44 19.07 -4.22
CA GLU A 111 -8.34 18.40 -3.31
C GLU A 111 -8.11 16.89 -3.28
N GLN A 112 -8.37 16.28 -2.13
CA GLN A 112 -8.22 14.84 -1.92
C GLN A 112 -9.49 14.09 -2.24
N GLY A 113 -9.35 12.96 -2.93
CA GLY A 113 -10.42 12.02 -3.18
C GLY A 113 -9.89 10.62 -3.48
N GLU A 114 -10.77 9.69 -3.81
CA GLU A 114 -10.40 8.33 -4.20
C GLU A 114 -9.97 8.29 -5.67
N LEU A 115 -8.82 7.67 -5.95
CA LEU A 115 -8.36 7.45 -7.32
C LEU A 115 -9.23 6.39 -8.00
N TRP A 116 -9.82 6.75 -9.12
CA TRP A 116 -10.54 5.85 -10.02
C TRP A 116 -9.77 5.68 -11.31
N VAL A 117 -9.70 4.45 -11.84
CA VAL A 117 -8.92 4.09 -13.03
C VAL A 117 -9.81 3.41 -14.06
N SER A 118 -9.70 3.82 -15.32
CA SER A 118 -10.37 3.22 -16.47
C SER A 118 -9.39 2.97 -17.61
N GLY A 119 -9.62 1.98 -18.42
CA GLY A 119 -8.80 1.63 -19.58
C GLY A 119 -8.93 0.15 -19.93
N GLU A 120 -8.38 -0.23 -21.08
CA GLU A 120 -8.48 -1.62 -21.58
C GLU A 120 -7.78 -2.64 -20.69
N GLN A 121 -6.77 -2.22 -19.96
CA GLN A 121 -6.03 -3.08 -19.01
C GLN A 121 -6.75 -3.28 -17.67
N VAL A 122 -7.84 -2.55 -17.41
CA VAL A 122 -8.63 -2.74 -16.18
C VAL A 122 -9.43 -4.03 -16.28
N MET A 123 -9.35 -4.88 -15.25
CA MET A 123 -10.03 -6.17 -15.22
C MET A 123 -11.53 -6.06 -15.45
N ARG A 124 -12.14 -7.11 -15.96
CA ARG A 124 -13.60 -7.16 -16.19
C ARG A 124 -14.39 -7.32 -14.90
N GLY A 125 -13.83 -7.98 -13.90
CA GLY A 125 -14.41 -8.26 -12.59
C GLY A 125 -13.65 -9.37 -11.88
N TYR A 126 -14.02 -9.64 -10.65
CA TYR A 126 -13.52 -10.80 -9.90
C TYR A 126 -14.20 -12.09 -10.40
N TRP A 127 -13.42 -13.16 -10.50
CA TRP A 127 -13.91 -14.45 -10.97
C TRP A 127 -14.94 -15.01 -9.98
N GLN A 128 -16.13 -15.35 -10.51
CA GLN A 128 -17.25 -15.89 -9.74
C GLN A 128 -17.68 -15.07 -8.49
N ASP A 129 -17.37 -13.76 -8.48
CA ASP A 129 -17.71 -12.84 -7.39
C ASP A 129 -18.29 -11.53 -7.97
N GLU A 130 -19.55 -11.61 -8.40
CA GLU A 130 -20.26 -10.46 -8.97
C GLU A 130 -20.55 -9.39 -7.91
N GLU A 131 -20.76 -9.79 -6.66
CA GLU A 131 -21.04 -8.83 -5.58
C GLU A 131 -19.84 -7.94 -5.31
N LYS A 132 -18.68 -8.53 -5.10
CA LYS A 132 -17.42 -7.79 -4.94
C LYS A 132 -17.10 -6.96 -6.19
N SER A 133 -17.34 -7.51 -7.39
CA SER A 133 -17.16 -6.77 -8.63
C SER A 133 -18.05 -5.52 -8.69
N ARG A 134 -19.33 -5.61 -8.30
CA ARG A 134 -20.23 -4.44 -8.23
C ARG A 134 -19.77 -3.38 -7.23
N GLN A 135 -19.17 -3.78 -6.11
CA GLN A 135 -18.69 -2.86 -5.09
C GLN A 135 -17.49 -2.03 -5.54
N VAL A 136 -16.59 -2.59 -6.35
CA VAL A 136 -15.32 -1.95 -6.76
C VAL A 136 -15.40 -1.21 -8.09
N PHE A 137 -16.48 -1.35 -8.85
CA PHE A 137 -16.66 -0.60 -10.10
C PHE A 137 -17.75 0.46 -9.98
N ALA A 138 -17.53 1.57 -10.69
CA ALA A 138 -18.51 2.61 -10.90
C ALA A 138 -18.57 3.00 -12.38
N ARG A 139 -19.67 3.66 -12.78
CA ARG A 139 -19.78 4.28 -14.11
C ARG A 139 -19.82 5.80 -13.97
N PHE A 140 -19.01 6.46 -14.79
CA PHE A 140 -19.00 7.92 -14.89
C PHE A 140 -18.88 8.31 -16.37
N ASN A 141 -19.77 9.18 -16.86
CA ASN A 141 -19.83 9.61 -18.27
C ASN A 141 -19.77 8.43 -19.28
N GLY A 142 -20.48 7.34 -18.99
CA GLY A 142 -20.56 6.16 -19.85
C GLY A 142 -19.37 5.19 -19.75
N LYS A 143 -18.24 5.60 -19.15
CA LYS A 143 -17.07 4.74 -18.91
C LYS A 143 -17.18 3.98 -17.60
N LYS A 144 -16.58 2.80 -17.55
CA LYS A 144 -16.42 1.97 -16.34
C LYS A 144 -15.10 2.27 -15.69
N TYR A 145 -15.10 2.58 -14.39
CA TYR A 145 -13.92 2.84 -13.58
C TYR A 145 -13.81 1.82 -12.46
N TYR A 146 -12.58 1.40 -12.19
CA TYR A 146 -12.20 0.67 -11.00
C TYR A 146 -11.88 1.67 -9.88
N LYS A 147 -12.51 1.50 -8.72
CA LYS A 147 -12.29 2.27 -7.50
C LYS A 147 -11.13 1.65 -6.74
N THR A 148 -9.99 2.33 -6.69
CA THR A 148 -8.75 1.74 -6.16
C THR A 148 -8.73 1.63 -4.63
N GLY A 149 -9.52 2.43 -3.93
CA GLY A 149 -9.43 2.63 -2.49
C GLY A 149 -8.23 3.50 -2.06
N ASP A 150 -7.40 3.95 -3.02
CA ASP A 150 -6.29 4.85 -2.75
C ASP A 150 -6.74 6.30 -2.75
N LEU A 151 -6.36 7.05 -1.73
CA LEU A 151 -6.60 8.49 -1.63
C LEU A 151 -5.48 9.24 -2.32
N CYS A 152 -5.86 10.10 -3.24
CA CYS A 152 -4.92 10.89 -4.05
C CYS A 152 -5.41 12.33 -4.21
N SER A 153 -4.55 13.20 -4.71
CA SER A 153 -4.88 14.51 -5.26
C SER A 153 -4.12 14.73 -6.56
N ILE A 154 -4.57 15.65 -7.41
CA ILE A 154 -3.82 16.06 -8.61
C ILE A 154 -3.23 17.44 -8.32
N ASP A 155 -1.94 17.62 -8.59
CA ASP A 155 -1.29 18.91 -8.47
C ASP A 155 -1.51 19.80 -9.73
N PRO A 156 -1.09 21.08 -9.72
CA PRO A 156 -1.27 21.97 -10.87
C PRO A 156 -0.57 21.51 -12.15
N ASP A 157 0.47 20.67 -12.06
CA ASP A 157 1.18 20.13 -13.22
C ASP A 157 0.53 18.83 -13.73
N GLY A 158 -0.52 18.35 -13.05
CA GLY A 158 -1.26 17.14 -13.40
C GLY A 158 -0.71 15.86 -12.81
N ASP A 159 0.34 15.91 -11.98
CA ASP A 159 0.86 14.75 -11.29
C ASP A 159 -0.09 14.27 -10.18
N ILE A 160 -0.31 12.99 -10.12
CA ILE A 160 -1.10 12.35 -9.07
C ILE A 160 -0.21 12.16 -7.84
N ILE A 161 -0.63 12.76 -6.73
CA ILE A 161 0.03 12.69 -5.42
C ILE A 161 -0.70 11.69 -4.55
N TYR A 162 -0.02 10.63 -4.14
CA TYR A 162 -0.55 9.62 -3.23
C TYR A 162 -0.69 10.17 -1.81
N ARG A 163 -1.85 9.99 -1.19
CA ARG A 163 -2.20 10.50 0.14
C ARG A 163 -2.43 9.41 1.19
N GLY A 164 -2.56 8.16 0.76
CA GLY A 164 -2.84 7.01 1.62
C GLY A 164 -3.95 6.12 1.10
N ARG A 165 -4.59 5.37 2.00
CA ARG A 165 -5.73 4.52 1.65
C ARG A 165 -6.99 4.91 2.41
N LYS A 166 -8.14 4.68 1.76
CA LYS A 166 -9.49 4.84 2.34
C LYS A 166 -9.83 3.70 3.31
N ASP A 167 -9.29 2.52 3.04
CA ASP A 167 -9.51 1.29 3.80
C ASP A 167 -8.29 0.90 4.64
N TYR A 168 -8.39 -0.23 5.35
CA TYR A 168 -7.32 -0.76 6.20
C TYR A 168 -6.37 -1.71 5.47
N GLN A 169 -6.37 -1.73 4.14
CA GLN A 169 -5.36 -2.46 3.38
C GLN A 169 -3.98 -1.85 3.57
N VAL A 170 -2.98 -2.69 3.70
CA VAL A 170 -1.59 -2.27 3.82
C VAL A 170 -0.72 -3.02 2.83
N LYS A 171 0.45 -2.48 2.56
CA LYS A 171 1.50 -3.17 1.83
C LYS A 171 2.58 -3.59 2.82
N VAL A 172 2.85 -4.89 2.87
CA VAL A 172 3.88 -5.50 3.73
C VAL A 172 4.85 -6.23 2.82
N GLN A 173 6.10 -5.81 2.78
CA GLN A 173 7.14 -6.41 1.92
C GLN A 173 6.71 -6.54 0.44
N GLY A 174 5.99 -5.55 -0.09
CA GLY A 174 5.46 -5.56 -1.46
C GLY A 174 4.13 -6.28 -1.65
N PHE A 175 3.69 -7.06 -0.67
CA PHE A 175 2.42 -7.78 -0.73
C PHE A 175 1.24 -6.93 -0.24
N ARG A 176 0.13 -7.00 -0.97
CA ARG A 176 -1.13 -6.36 -0.56
C ARG A 176 -1.81 -7.23 0.48
N VAL A 177 -1.94 -6.71 1.70
CA VAL A 177 -2.48 -7.42 2.85
C VAL A 177 -3.84 -6.83 3.24
N GLU A 178 -4.85 -7.71 3.28
CA GLU A 178 -6.15 -7.41 3.85
C GLU A 178 -6.10 -7.69 5.35
N LEU A 179 -6.08 -6.65 6.18
CA LEU A 179 -6.04 -6.83 7.63
C LEU A 179 -7.25 -7.63 8.15
N SER A 180 -8.39 -7.47 7.50
CA SER A 180 -9.62 -8.20 7.81
C SER A 180 -9.49 -9.72 7.66
N GLU A 181 -8.62 -10.23 6.80
CA GLU A 181 -8.39 -11.67 6.67
C GLU A 181 -7.68 -12.23 7.90
N ILE A 182 -6.67 -11.51 8.40
CA ILE A 182 -5.96 -11.90 9.63
C ILE A 182 -6.93 -11.87 10.82
N GLU A 183 -7.76 -10.83 10.90
CA GLU A 183 -8.78 -10.70 11.94
C GLU A 183 -9.81 -11.82 11.88
N TYR A 184 -10.26 -12.18 10.69
CA TYR A 184 -11.20 -13.28 10.47
C TYR A 184 -10.61 -14.63 10.90
N ARG A 185 -9.35 -14.92 10.51
CA ARG A 185 -8.66 -16.17 10.94
C ARG A 185 -8.49 -16.20 12.44
N THR A 186 -8.08 -15.08 13.05
CA THR A 186 -7.97 -14.96 14.50
C THR A 186 -9.29 -15.27 15.22
N LYS A 187 -10.39 -14.66 14.74
CA LYS A 187 -11.73 -14.92 15.31
C LYS A 187 -12.17 -16.37 15.15
N LYS A 188 -11.77 -17.03 14.06
CA LYS A 188 -12.07 -18.46 13.86
C LYS A 188 -11.31 -19.40 14.78
N PHE A 189 -10.15 -19.01 15.26
CA PHE A 189 -9.37 -19.77 16.22
C PHE A 189 -10.06 -19.82 17.59
N PHE A 190 -10.72 -18.75 18.00
CA PHE A 190 -11.41 -18.67 19.29
C PHE A 190 -12.88 -19.11 19.17
N PRO A 191 -13.38 -19.97 20.10
CA PRO A 191 -14.76 -20.50 20.03
C PRO A 191 -15.86 -19.47 20.35
N ASN A 192 -15.52 -18.34 20.96
CA ASN A 192 -16.45 -17.29 21.35
C ASN A 192 -16.28 -16.03 20.48
N GLU A 193 -17.24 -15.09 20.56
CA GLU A 193 -17.14 -13.78 19.88
C GLU A 193 -15.99 -12.95 20.43
N THR A 194 -14.78 -13.27 20.00
CA THR A 194 -13.55 -12.57 20.41
C THR A 194 -13.29 -11.41 19.46
N ASN A 195 -13.04 -10.25 20.04
CA ASN A 195 -12.57 -9.11 19.24
C ASN A 195 -11.14 -9.38 18.77
N ALA A 196 -10.91 -9.18 17.47
CA ALA A 196 -9.60 -9.25 16.86
C ALA A 196 -9.44 -8.08 15.91
N VAL A 197 -8.38 -7.30 16.09
CA VAL A 197 -8.08 -6.10 15.29
C VAL A 197 -6.60 -6.06 14.99
N VAL A 198 -6.26 -5.90 13.71
CA VAL A 198 -4.88 -5.72 13.27
C VAL A 198 -4.62 -4.25 13.02
N VAL A 199 -3.55 -3.73 13.59
CA VAL A 199 -3.10 -2.36 13.39
C VAL A 199 -1.71 -2.39 12.74
N PRO A 200 -1.54 -1.72 11.58
CA PRO A 200 -0.23 -1.61 10.96
C PRO A 200 0.59 -0.54 11.67
N LYS A 201 1.82 -0.85 12.02
CA LYS A 201 2.83 0.10 12.50
C LYS A 201 3.84 0.34 11.39
N LYS A 202 3.94 1.58 10.95
CA LYS A 202 5.02 1.99 10.04
C LYS A 202 6.29 2.18 10.84
N GLU A 203 7.39 1.64 10.33
CA GLU A 203 8.72 1.86 10.87
C GLU A 203 9.39 3.05 10.19
N ASP A 204 10.35 3.66 10.85
CA ASP A 204 11.09 4.82 10.32
C ASP A 204 11.86 4.46 9.03
N ASP A 205 12.19 3.20 8.85
CA ASP A 205 12.86 2.65 7.68
C ASP A 205 11.92 2.39 6.47
N GLY A 206 10.62 2.67 6.62
CA GLY A 206 9.59 2.43 5.59
C GLY A 206 8.97 1.05 5.66
N GLY A 207 9.41 0.18 6.59
CA GLY A 207 8.79 -1.11 6.87
C GLY A 207 7.37 -0.98 7.43
N CYS A 208 6.63 -2.09 7.40
CA CYS A 208 5.30 -2.18 7.99
C CYS A 208 5.22 -3.45 8.83
N GLN A 209 5.06 -3.28 10.14
CA GLN A 209 4.78 -4.37 11.08
C GLN A 209 3.28 -4.50 11.31
N LEU A 210 2.81 -5.73 11.48
CA LEU A 210 1.42 -6.02 11.79
C LEU A 210 1.29 -6.36 13.28
N HIS A 211 0.55 -5.56 14.02
CA HIS A 211 0.25 -5.77 15.42
C HIS A 211 -1.18 -6.25 15.58
N LEU A 212 -1.37 -7.48 16.05
CA LEU A 212 -2.68 -8.08 16.29
C LEU A 212 -3.10 -7.85 17.74
N PHE A 213 -4.26 -7.25 17.94
CA PHE A 213 -4.91 -7.11 19.24
C PHE A 213 -6.04 -8.11 19.37
N VAL A 214 -6.09 -8.85 20.48
CA VAL A 214 -7.07 -9.92 20.72
C VAL A 214 -7.75 -9.72 22.08
N GLY A 215 -9.07 -9.80 22.08
CA GLY A 215 -9.92 -9.59 23.26
C GLY A 215 -10.04 -10.86 24.13
N THR A 216 -8.92 -11.40 24.59
CA THR A 216 -8.88 -12.59 25.46
C THR A 216 -7.60 -12.60 26.29
N THR A 217 -7.46 -13.61 27.15
CA THR A 217 -6.27 -13.80 27.98
C THR A 217 -5.09 -14.37 27.19
N PRO A 218 -3.82 -14.11 27.59
CA PRO A 218 -2.63 -14.46 26.81
C PRO A 218 -2.28 -15.97 26.76
N HIS A 219 -3.08 -16.85 27.35
CA HIS A 219 -2.74 -18.28 27.50
C HIS A 219 -2.62 -19.07 26.17
N GLU A 220 -3.15 -18.55 25.07
CA GLU A 220 -3.20 -19.25 23.77
C GLU A 220 -2.31 -18.61 22.69
N ARG A 221 -1.36 -17.77 23.09
CA ARG A 221 -0.52 -17.00 22.15
C ARG A 221 0.20 -17.90 21.14
N ASP A 222 0.90 -18.92 21.62
CA ASP A 222 1.72 -19.80 20.77
C ASP A 222 0.84 -20.67 19.89
N ALA A 223 -0.28 -21.15 20.41
CA ALA A 223 -1.26 -21.93 19.65
C ALA A 223 -1.92 -21.07 18.55
N LEU A 224 -2.30 -19.83 18.85
CA LEU A 224 -2.82 -18.88 17.87
C LEU A 224 -1.78 -18.60 16.77
N LEU A 225 -0.53 -18.31 17.16
CA LEU A 225 0.53 -18.04 16.19
C LEU A 225 0.78 -19.24 15.27
N HIS A 226 0.78 -20.45 15.83
CA HIS A 226 0.90 -21.69 15.05
C HIS A 226 -0.26 -21.83 14.06
N TYR A 227 -1.49 -21.66 14.52
CA TYR A 227 -2.69 -21.70 13.68
C TYR A 227 -2.63 -20.68 12.54
N LEU A 228 -2.23 -19.42 12.83
CA LEU A 228 -2.12 -18.38 11.80
C LEU A 228 -1.06 -18.75 10.74
N LYS A 229 0.09 -19.33 11.15
CA LYS A 229 1.13 -19.80 10.22
C LYS A 229 0.68 -20.94 9.31
N GLU A 230 -0.27 -21.74 9.72
CA GLU A 230 -0.84 -22.81 8.88
C GLU A 230 -1.89 -22.29 7.88
N HIS A 231 -2.52 -21.13 8.17
CA HIS A 231 -3.67 -20.63 7.42
C HIS A 231 -3.43 -19.33 6.65
N LEU A 232 -2.30 -18.68 6.87
CA LEU A 232 -1.96 -17.40 6.25
C LEU A 232 -0.55 -17.44 5.64
N PRO A 233 -0.31 -16.72 4.55
CA PRO A 233 1.03 -16.48 4.02
C PRO A 233 1.95 -15.83 5.07
N VAL A 234 3.24 -16.07 4.97
CA VAL A 234 4.26 -15.58 5.93
C VAL A 234 4.21 -14.07 6.13
N TYR A 235 4.00 -13.30 5.06
CA TYR A 235 3.93 -11.83 5.10
C TYR A 235 2.66 -11.28 5.80
N MET A 236 1.66 -12.13 6.07
CA MET A 236 0.45 -11.78 6.83
C MET A 236 0.53 -12.15 8.32
N ILE A 237 1.61 -12.81 8.74
CA ILE A 237 1.75 -13.22 10.14
C ILE A 237 2.09 -11.99 10.98
N PRO A 238 1.29 -11.72 12.05
CA PRO A 238 1.55 -10.59 12.94
C PRO A 238 2.94 -10.68 13.58
N THR A 239 3.67 -9.56 13.60
CA THR A 239 4.97 -9.43 14.26
C THR A 239 4.81 -9.36 15.78
N ALA A 240 3.66 -8.87 16.26
CA ALA A 240 3.32 -8.83 17.68
C ALA A 240 1.85 -9.16 17.90
N ILE A 241 1.55 -9.85 19.00
CA ILE A 241 0.19 -10.15 19.46
C ILE A 241 0.02 -9.53 20.86
N HIS A 242 -0.98 -8.67 20.98
CA HIS A 242 -1.36 -7.98 22.21
C HIS A 242 -2.71 -8.48 22.68
N PHE A 243 -2.81 -8.75 23.97
CA PHE A 243 -4.07 -9.19 24.59
C PHE A 243 -4.65 -8.03 25.39
N LEU A 244 -5.93 -7.72 25.18
CA LEU A 244 -6.65 -6.65 25.85
C LEU A 244 -7.94 -7.21 26.47
N GLU A 245 -8.21 -6.86 27.71
CA GLU A 245 -9.50 -7.16 28.34
C GLU A 245 -10.60 -6.28 27.75
N GLU A 246 -10.29 -5.01 27.50
CA GLU A 246 -11.20 -4.03 26.91
C GLU A 246 -10.55 -3.29 25.73
N PHE A 247 -11.30 -3.15 24.64
CA PHE A 247 -10.89 -2.38 23.47
C PHE A 247 -11.32 -0.91 23.63
N PRO A 248 -10.46 0.05 23.23
CA PRO A 248 -10.88 1.44 23.15
C PRO A 248 -11.97 1.59 22.06
N LEU A 249 -13.03 2.32 22.40
CA LEU A 249 -14.14 2.61 21.49
C LEU A 249 -14.12 4.08 21.07
N ASN A 250 -14.45 4.32 19.81
CA ASN A 250 -14.67 5.66 19.30
C ASN A 250 -16.07 6.20 19.74
N THR A 251 -16.37 7.45 19.38
CA THR A 251 -17.62 8.12 19.73
C THR A 251 -18.89 7.43 19.17
N SER A 252 -18.73 6.54 18.20
CA SER A 252 -19.82 5.74 17.61
C SER A 252 -19.93 4.33 18.19
N GLY A 253 -19.20 4.01 19.27
CA GLY A 253 -19.21 2.69 19.92
C GLY A 253 -18.46 1.59 19.16
N LYS A 254 -17.69 1.93 18.11
CA LYS A 254 -16.84 0.97 17.39
C LYS A 254 -15.42 1.00 17.90
N ILE A 255 -14.69 -0.11 17.74
CA ILE A 255 -13.26 -0.18 18.14
C ILE A 255 -12.47 0.95 17.48
N ASP A 256 -11.75 1.71 18.29
CA ASP A 256 -10.89 2.81 17.85
C ASP A 256 -9.48 2.31 17.50
N ARG A 257 -9.25 2.02 16.20
CA ARG A 257 -7.95 1.59 15.71
C ARG A 257 -6.84 2.64 15.91
N LYS A 258 -7.20 3.95 15.91
CA LYS A 258 -6.22 5.01 16.13
C LYS A 258 -5.72 4.98 17.59
N ALA A 259 -6.62 4.76 18.53
CA ALA A 259 -6.22 4.59 19.94
C ALA A 259 -5.35 3.34 20.12
N LEU A 260 -5.63 2.22 19.43
CA LEU A 260 -4.76 1.04 19.44
C LEU A 260 -3.36 1.33 18.89
N THR A 261 -3.22 2.20 17.88
CA THR A 261 -1.90 2.59 17.35
C THR A 261 -1.03 3.30 18.40
N THR A 262 -1.62 3.95 19.39
CA THR A 262 -0.85 4.62 20.47
C THR A 262 -0.33 3.65 21.53
N LEU A 263 -0.73 2.38 21.49
CA LEU A 263 -0.29 1.33 22.42
C LEU A 263 0.96 0.56 21.92
N ILE A 264 1.47 0.91 20.70
CA ILE A 264 2.57 0.19 20.02
C ILE A 264 3.71 1.11 19.58
#